data_531bf418b2ade416975cb389b85e0269
#
_entry.id   531bf418b2ade416975cb389b85e0269
#
_cell.length_a   1.000
_cell.length_b   1.000
_cell.length_c   1.000
_cell.angle_alpha   90.00
_cell.angle_beta   90.00
_cell.angle_gamma   90.00
#
_symmetry.space_group_name_H-M   'P 1'
#
loop_
_entity.id
_entity.type
_entity.pdbx_description
1 polymer ?
#
loop_
_entity_poly.entity_id
_entity_poly.type
_entity_poly.pdbx_seq_one_letter_code
_entity_poly.pdbx_strand_id
1 'polypeptide(L)'
;MRTQNISVDHKIPGVVYGEPSEWVYLYVHGKMGCKEEALPFAEQADAMGYQVMAIDLPEHGERKNGEEKLLPWIAVPEIQAAYTYAARRWKHVCLYAVSIGAWLSIEALQQADLERVLLVSPVVEMEELIGTMMQWAQVTEPQLKAAGEIPTAFGETLSWPYLCWVREHPYRWNAPTEVLYGDLDNLTPYHAIEQFRQKSGAHLTIMEGGEHWFHTPLQLVVLREWEKANL
;
A
#
# COMPACT_ATOMS: atom_id res chain seq x y z
N MET A 1 1.70 -9.20 23.39
CA MET A 1 1.17 -9.35 22.02
C MET A 1 1.63 -10.69 21.42
N ARG A 2 0.71 -11.50 20.93
CA ARG A 2 0.96 -12.79 20.29
C ARG A 2 1.45 -12.57 18.85
N THR A 3 2.33 -13.47 18.35
CA THR A 3 2.81 -13.45 16.95
C THR A 3 2.65 -14.84 16.35
N GLN A 4 2.12 -14.93 15.13
CA GLN A 4 1.90 -16.19 14.42
C GLN A 4 2.27 -16.03 12.95
N ASN A 5 3.24 -16.77 12.46
CA ASN A 5 3.51 -16.85 11.03
C ASN A 5 2.41 -17.62 10.32
N ILE A 6 2.02 -17.14 9.15
CA ILE A 6 1.00 -17.74 8.29
C ILE A 6 1.49 -17.81 6.84
N SER A 7 0.79 -18.58 6.03
CA SER A 7 0.96 -18.58 4.58
C SER A 7 -0.43 -18.49 3.95
N VAL A 8 -0.68 -17.45 3.16
CA VAL A 8 -1.92 -17.34 2.41
C VAL A 8 -1.77 -18.12 1.11
N ASP A 9 -2.77 -18.97 0.81
CA ASP A 9 -2.80 -19.86 -0.37
C ASP A 9 -1.51 -20.69 -0.55
N HIS A 10 -0.85 -21.03 0.57
CA HIS A 10 0.40 -21.81 0.62
C HIS A 10 1.60 -21.15 -0.10
N LYS A 11 1.51 -19.88 -0.50
CA LYS A 11 2.59 -19.20 -1.23
C LYS A 11 2.93 -17.80 -0.74
N ILE A 12 1.99 -17.06 -0.15
CA ILE A 12 2.22 -15.68 0.29
C ILE A 12 2.59 -15.69 1.76
N PRO A 13 3.85 -15.40 2.12
CA PRO A 13 4.26 -15.29 3.51
C PRO A 13 3.52 -14.17 4.21
N GLY A 14 3.10 -14.42 5.44
CA GLY A 14 2.42 -13.44 6.27
C GLY A 14 2.66 -13.68 7.75
N VAL A 15 2.24 -12.71 8.54
CA VAL A 15 2.28 -12.76 10.00
C VAL A 15 1.02 -12.15 10.57
N VAL A 16 0.53 -12.73 11.65
CA VAL A 16 -0.58 -12.18 12.45
C VAL A 16 -0.02 -11.77 13.81
N TYR A 17 -0.22 -10.53 14.16
CA TYR A 17 0.10 -9.94 15.46
C TYR A 17 -1.18 -9.68 16.25
N GLY A 18 -1.08 -9.74 17.58
CA GLY A 18 -2.17 -9.39 18.50
C GLY A 18 -2.83 -10.61 19.15
N GLU A 19 -3.56 -10.35 20.25
CA GLU A 19 -4.38 -11.35 20.91
C GLU A 19 -5.65 -11.65 20.08
N PRO A 20 -6.30 -12.81 20.22
CA PRO A 20 -7.48 -13.16 19.45
C PRO A 20 -8.57 -12.08 19.49
N SER A 21 -9.04 -11.67 18.33
CA SER A 21 -10.04 -10.59 18.14
C SER A 21 -11.01 -10.98 17.02
N GLU A 22 -12.18 -10.32 16.98
CA GLU A 22 -13.07 -10.34 15.82
C GLU A 22 -12.66 -9.32 14.74
N TRP A 23 -11.72 -8.41 15.05
CA TRP A 23 -11.25 -7.33 14.21
C TRP A 23 -9.82 -7.54 13.74
N VAL A 24 -9.56 -7.30 12.47
CA VAL A 24 -8.21 -7.38 11.91
C VAL A 24 -7.94 -6.23 10.94
N TYR A 25 -6.73 -5.68 11.00
CA TYR A 25 -6.17 -4.90 9.93
C TYR A 25 -5.37 -5.79 8.98
N LEU A 26 -5.70 -5.79 7.68
CA LEU A 26 -4.80 -6.26 6.64
C LEU A 26 -3.76 -5.16 6.41
N TYR A 27 -2.49 -5.46 6.68
CA TYR A 27 -1.39 -4.53 6.49
C TYR A 27 -0.65 -4.85 5.19
N VAL A 28 -0.53 -3.85 4.31
CA VAL A 28 0.18 -3.95 3.02
C VAL A 28 1.28 -2.90 2.99
N HIS A 29 2.53 -3.36 3.04
CA HIS A 29 3.71 -2.49 3.07
C HIS A 29 3.96 -1.77 1.74
N GLY A 30 4.80 -0.74 1.75
CA GLY A 30 5.28 -0.04 0.57
C GLY A 30 6.44 -0.74 -0.13
N LYS A 31 7.01 -0.09 -1.17
CA LYS A 31 8.21 -0.58 -1.83
C LYS A 31 9.38 -0.65 -0.85
N MET A 32 10.23 -1.66 -1.01
CA MET A 32 11.37 -2.01 -0.13
C MET A 32 10.98 -2.43 1.29
N GLY A 33 9.69 -2.48 1.62
CA GLY A 33 9.18 -2.91 2.90
C GLY A 33 9.08 -4.43 3.07
N CYS A 34 8.49 -4.85 4.17
CA CYS A 34 8.18 -6.25 4.47
C CYS A 34 7.05 -6.33 5.51
N LYS A 35 6.50 -7.52 5.73
CA LYS A 35 5.42 -7.74 6.71
C LYS A 35 5.79 -7.37 8.14
N GLU A 36 7.08 -7.42 8.49
CA GLU A 36 7.57 -7.06 9.83
C GLU A 36 7.45 -5.56 10.14
N GLU A 37 7.35 -4.69 9.12
CA GLU A 37 7.12 -3.25 9.30
C GLU A 37 5.76 -2.94 9.94
N ALA A 38 4.85 -3.90 9.93
CA ALA A 38 3.56 -3.78 10.63
C ALA A 38 3.69 -3.77 12.15
N LEU A 39 4.82 -4.23 12.72
CA LEU A 39 4.96 -4.45 14.15
C LEU A 39 4.66 -3.23 15.01
N PRO A 40 5.21 -2.02 14.73
CA PRO A 40 4.92 -0.85 15.55
C PRO A 40 3.44 -0.40 15.50
N PHE A 41 2.76 -0.57 14.36
CA PHE A 41 1.32 -0.35 14.26
C PHE A 41 0.54 -1.44 15.01
N ALA A 42 0.98 -2.70 14.90
CA ALA A 42 0.34 -3.82 15.56
C ALA A 42 0.37 -3.71 17.08
N GLU A 43 1.43 -3.13 17.67
CA GLU A 43 1.50 -2.87 19.12
C GLU A 43 0.41 -1.90 19.59
N GLN A 44 0.10 -0.88 18.80
CA GLN A 44 -0.98 0.07 19.09
C GLN A 44 -2.37 -0.59 18.85
N ALA A 45 -2.52 -1.30 17.75
CA ALA A 45 -3.75 -1.98 17.37
C ALA A 45 -4.15 -3.06 18.39
N ASP A 46 -3.20 -3.88 18.87
CA ASP A 46 -3.42 -4.90 19.90
C ASP A 46 -3.96 -4.29 21.21
N ALA A 47 -3.41 -3.13 21.62
CA ALA A 47 -3.89 -2.41 22.80
C ALA A 47 -5.34 -1.89 22.65
N MET A 48 -5.82 -1.75 21.41
CA MET A 48 -7.20 -1.33 21.08
C MET A 48 -8.10 -2.51 20.70
N GLY A 49 -7.60 -3.75 20.83
CA GLY A 49 -8.38 -4.97 20.59
C GLY A 49 -8.44 -5.41 19.13
N TYR A 50 -7.50 -4.98 18.29
CA TYR A 50 -7.37 -5.43 16.90
C TYR A 50 -6.21 -6.41 16.75
N GLN A 51 -6.34 -7.37 15.83
CA GLN A 51 -5.19 -8.08 15.27
C GLN A 51 -4.69 -7.35 14.01
N VAL A 52 -3.44 -7.59 13.66
CA VAL A 52 -2.86 -7.10 12.40
C VAL A 52 -2.30 -8.29 11.63
N MET A 53 -2.82 -8.52 10.42
CA MET A 53 -2.33 -9.50 9.47
C MET A 53 -1.52 -8.79 8.38
N ALA A 54 -0.23 -9.00 8.35
CA ALA A 54 0.66 -8.44 7.34
C ALA A 54 1.15 -9.52 6.37
N ILE A 55 1.35 -9.15 5.11
CA ILE A 55 1.85 -10.04 4.05
C ILE A 55 3.09 -9.46 3.39
N ASP A 56 3.95 -10.32 2.83
CA ASP A 56 5.05 -9.89 1.95
C ASP A 56 4.55 -9.83 0.50
N LEU A 57 4.67 -8.66 -0.12
CA LEU A 57 4.43 -8.47 -1.55
C LEU A 57 5.50 -9.20 -2.40
N PRO A 58 5.27 -9.48 -3.70
CA PRO A 58 6.30 -9.98 -4.60
C PRO A 58 7.59 -9.15 -4.54
N GLU A 59 8.75 -9.78 -4.64
CA GLU A 59 10.11 -9.17 -4.53
C GLU A 59 10.46 -8.61 -3.13
N HIS A 60 9.63 -8.81 -2.10
CA HIS A 60 9.83 -8.21 -0.77
C HIS A 60 9.86 -9.26 0.35
N GLY A 61 10.41 -8.88 1.49
CA GLY A 61 10.47 -9.73 2.67
C GLY A 61 11.07 -11.11 2.39
N GLU A 62 10.38 -12.18 2.72
CA GLU A 62 10.82 -13.55 2.45
C GLU A 62 10.83 -13.88 0.94
N ARG A 63 10.18 -13.08 0.09
CA ARG A 63 10.10 -13.26 -1.37
C ARG A 63 11.15 -12.45 -2.14
N LYS A 64 12.06 -11.74 -1.45
CA LYS A 64 13.04 -10.82 -2.05
C LYS A 64 13.91 -11.47 -3.15
N ASN A 65 14.20 -12.77 -3.02
CA ASN A 65 15.00 -13.51 -4.00
C ASN A 65 14.16 -14.46 -4.86
N GLY A 66 12.84 -14.30 -4.85
CA GLY A 66 11.91 -15.08 -5.66
C GLY A 66 11.92 -14.65 -7.13
N GLU A 67 11.25 -15.44 -7.95
CA GLU A 67 11.14 -15.16 -9.40
C GLU A 67 9.99 -14.17 -9.70
N GLU A 68 9.02 -14.06 -8.81
CA GLU A 68 7.85 -13.19 -9.00
C GLU A 68 8.21 -11.73 -8.79
N LYS A 69 7.86 -10.89 -9.76
CA LYS A 69 8.07 -9.44 -9.75
C LYS A 69 6.89 -8.70 -9.12
N LEU A 70 7.14 -7.51 -8.56
CA LEU A 70 6.06 -6.63 -8.07
C LEU A 70 5.34 -5.99 -9.27
N LEU A 71 4.48 -6.78 -9.90
CA LEU A 71 3.67 -6.38 -11.03
C LEU A 71 2.19 -6.40 -10.63
N PRO A 72 1.34 -5.45 -11.11
CA PRO A 72 -0.03 -5.35 -10.64
C PRO A 72 -0.85 -6.61 -10.93
N TRP A 73 -0.65 -7.28 -12.07
CA TRP A 73 -1.33 -8.55 -12.39
C TRP A 73 -0.89 -9.75 -11.54
N ILE A 74 0.15 -9.59 -10.69
CA ILE A 74 0.56 -10.56 -9.69
C ILE A 74 0.09 -10.10 -8.30
N ALA A 75 0.42 -8.87 -7.91
CA ALA A 75 0.18 -8.36 -6.57
C ALA A 75 -1.32 -8.13 -6.27
N VAL A 76 -2.10 -7.65 -7.25
CA VAL A 76 -3.53 -7.38 -7.05
C VAL A 76 -4.31 -8.68 -6.72
N PRO A 77 -4.20 -9.78 -7.48
CA PRO A 77 -4.81 -11.07 -7.09
C PRO A 77 -4.34 -11.60 -5.73
N GLU A 78 -3.07 -11.38 -5.36
CA GLU A 78 -2.55 -11.83 -4.08
C GLU A 78 -3.11 -11.04 -2.90
N ILE A 79 -3.28 -9.72 -3.03
CA ILE A 79 -3.96 -8.90 -2.01
C ILE A 79 -5.43 -9.31 -1.90
N GLN A 80 -6.11 -9.62 -3.00
CA GLN A 80 -7.47 -10.18 -2.99
C GLN A 80 -7.53 -11.53 -2.23
N ALA A 81 -6.54 -12.40 -2.45
CA ALA A 81 -6.43 -13.66 -1.72
C ALA A 81 -6.19 -13.42 -0.22
N ALA A 82 -5.33 -12.45 0.14
CA ALA A 82 -5.08 -12.06 1.53
C ALA A 82 -6.34 -11.51 2.21
N TYR A 83 -7.09 -10.63 1.54
CA TYR A 83 -8.38 -10.17 2.03
C TYR A 83 -9.38 -11.33 2.22
N THR A 84 -9.49 -12.22 1.23
CA THR A 84 -10.36 -13.40 1.31
C THR A 84 -9.98 -14.31 2.48
N TYR A 85 -8.68 -14.48 2.70
CA TYR A 85 -8.16 -15.22 3.86
C TYR A 85 -8.57 -14.55 5.17
N ALA A 86 -8.47 -13.22 5.25
CA ALA A 86 -8.89 -12.44 6.41
C ALA A 86 -10.42 -12.53 6.63
N ALA A 87 -11.22 -12.25 5.63
CA ALA A 87 -12.68 -12.25 5.70
C ALA A 87 -13.31 -13.61 6.11
N ARG A 88 -12.57 -14.72 5.92
CA ARG A 88 -13.00 -16.06 6.39
C ARG A 88 -12.69 -16.31 7.88
N ARG A 89 -11.85 -15.51 8.51
CA ARG A 89 -11.33 -15.74 9.88
C ARG A 89 -11.71 -14.67 10.87
N TRP A 90 -11.92 -13.46 10.38
CA TRP A 90 -12.32 -12.31 11.20
C TRP A 90 -13.67 -11.78 10.73
N LYS A 91 -14.42 -11.26 11.66
CA LYS A 91 -15.75 -10.72 11.39
C LYS A 91 -15.68 -9.33 10.75
N HIS A 92 -14.67 -8.55 11.15
CA HIS A 92 -14.46 -7.18 10.71
C HIS A 92 -13.04 -7.05 10.15
N VAL A 93 -12.94 -6.62 8.90
CA VAL A 93 -11.67 -6.42 8.21
C VAL A 93 -11.47 -4.94 7.93
N CYS A 94 -10.34 -4.44 8.38
CA CYS A 94 -9.82 -3.10 8.08
C CYS A 94 -8.59 -3.22 7.17
N LEU A 95 -8.19 -2.11 6.56
CA LEU A 95 -6.97 -2.04 5.75
C LEU A 95 -6.01 -0.99 6.30
N TYR A 96 -4.73 -1.33 6.36
CA TYR A 96 -3.63 -0.37 6.52
C TYR A 96 -2.67 -0.56 5.35
N ALA A 97 -2.44 0.48 4.56
CA ALA A 97 -1.58 0.33 3.39
C ALA A 97 -0.67 1.55 3.18
N VAL A 98 0.55 1.29 2.69
CA VAL A 98 1.61 2.30 2.56
C VAL A 98 2.03 2.44 1.10
N SER A 99 2.17 3.69 0.62
CA SER A 99 2.79 4.01 -0.67
C SER A 99 2.18 3.22 -1.85
N ILE A 100 2.99 2.47 -2.59
CA ILE A 100 2.53 1.58 -3.68
C ILE A 100 1.60 0.47 -3.17
N GLY A 101 1.79 0.01 -1.93
CA GLY A 101 0.87 -0.94 -1.30
C GLY A 101 -0.54 -0.39 -1.18
N ALA A 102 -0.70 0.92 -1.00
CA ALA A 102 -2.00 1.58 -0.99
C ALA A 102 -2.66 1.52 -2.39
N TRP A 103 -1.93 1.87 -3.45
CA TRP A 103 -2.46 1.78 -4.81
C TRP A 103 -2.86 0.35 -5.18
N LEU A 104 -1.98 -0.63 -4.93
CA LEU A 104 -2.28 -2.04 -5.19
C LEU A 104 -3.49 -2.54 -4.40
N SER A 105 -3.65 -2.07 -3.15
CA SER A 105 -4.80 -2.42 -2.31
C SER A 105 -6.09 -1.77 -2.81
N ILE A 106 -6.05 -0.53 -3.26
CA ILE A 106 -7.18 0.16 -3.89
C ILE A 106 -7.63 -0.63 -5.13
N GLU A 107 -6.70 -1.03 -6.00
CA GLU A 107 -7.00 -1.84 -7.19
C GLU A 107 -7.61 -3.21 -6.82
N ALA A 108 -7.05 -3.85 -5.80
CA ALA A 108 -7.48 -5.19 -5.40
C ALA A 108 -8.83 -5.22 -4.68
N LEU A 109 -9.16 -4.19 -3.91
CA LEU A 109 -10.22 -4.22 -2.89
C LEU A 109 -11.39 -3.27 -3.16
N GLN A 110 -11.60 -2.83 -4.39
CA GLN A 110 -12.67 -1.90 -4.79
C GLN A 110 -14.08 -2.37 -4.39
N GLN A 111 -14.29 -3.67 -4.29
CA GLN A 111 -15.56 -4.30 -3.96
C GLN A 111 -15.55 -4.98 -2.58
N ALA A 112 -14.47 -4.80 -1.82
CA ALA A 112 -14.33 -5.41 -0.51
C ALA A 112 -15.17 -4.65 0.53
N ASP A 113 -15.73 -5.40 1.48
CA ASP A 113 -16.39 -4.83 2.64
C ASP A 113 -15.33 -4.51 3.71
N LEU A 114 -14.87 -3.26 3.71
CA LEU A 114 -13.83 -2.75 4.61
C LEU A 114 -14.47 -1.79 5.61
N GLU A 115 -14.30 -2.09 6.89
CA GLU A 115 -14.86 -1.27 7.99
C GLU A 115 -14.13 0.08 8.12
N ARG A 116 -12.83 0.09 7.83
CA ARG A 116 -11.95 1.26 7.92
C ARG A 116 -10.69 1.05 7.09
N VAL A 117 -10.20 2.14 6.53
CA VAL A 117 -8.97 2.14 5.73
C VAL A 117 -8.04 3.25 6.21
N LEU A 118 -6.81 2.90 6.49
CA LEU A 118 -5.72 3.83 6.82
C LEU A 118 -4.68 3.79 5.69
N LEU A 119 -4.48 4.91 5.03
CA LEU A 119 -3.48 5.04 3.96
C LEU A 119 -2.37 6.01 4.38
N VAL A 120 -1.13 5.56 4.33
CA VAL A 120 0.05 6.35 4.68
C VAL A 120 0.86 6.65 3.43
N SER A 121 1.05 7.93 3.13
CA SER A 121 1.75 8.41 1.91
C SER A 121 1.33 7.65 0.66
N PRO A 122 0.03 7.52 0.36
CA PRO A 122 -0.43 6.61 -0.68
C PRO A 122 -0.05 7.10 -2.08
N VAL A 123 0.38 6.20 -2.95
CA VAL A 123 0.29 6.41 -4.39
C VAL A 123 -1.18 6.24 -4.77
N VAL A 124 -1.76 7.24 -5.44
CA VAL A 124 -3.18 7.24 -5.84
C VAL A 124 -3.40 7.45 -7.34
N GLU A 125 -2.41 7.98 -8.05
CA GLU A 125 -2.44 8.18 -9.51
C GLU A 125 -1.18 7.56 -10.12
N MET A 126 -1.20 6.24 -10.35
CA MET A 126 -0.04 5.48 -10.83
C MET A 126 0.38 5.87 -12.24
N GLU A 127 -0.55 6.22 -13.13
CA GLU A 127 -0.22 6.69 -14.47
C GLU A 127 0.60 7.98 -14.42
N GLU A 128 0.23 8.91 -13.54
CA GLU A 128 0.95 10.16 -13.34
C GLU A 128 2.36 9.90 -12.76
N LEU A 129 2.47 9.00 -11.79
CA LEU A 129 3.77 8.61 -11.23
C LEU A 129 4.69 8.00 -12.31
N ILE A 130 4.17 7.10 -13.15
CA ILE A 130 4.92 6.53 -14.28
C ILE A 130 5.33 7.66 -15.26
N GLY A 131 4.42 8.59 -15.56
CA GLY A 131 4.73 9.75 -16.40
C GLY A 131 5.86 10.61 -15.85
N THR A 132 5.86 10.85 -14.54
CA THR A 132 6.92 11.56 -13.82
C THR A 132 8.25 10.81 -13.89
N MET A 133 8.24 9.49 -13.66
CA MET A 133 9.44 8.64 -13.80
C MET A 133 9.99 8.64 -15.24
N MET A 134 9.11 8.65 -16.25
CA MET A 134 9.52 8.78 -17.65
C MET A 134 10.20 10.13 -17.92
N GLN A 135 9.71 11.22 -17.34
CA GLN A 135 10.35 12.54 -17.44
C GLN A 135 11.74 12.53 -16.79
N TRP A 136 11.89 11.97 -15.59
CA TRP A 136 13.19 11.85 -14.91
C TRP A 136 14.20 11.04 -15.73
N ALA A 137 13.73 9.96 -16.38
CA ALA A 137 14.55 9.11 -17.24
C ALA A 137 14.77 9.70 -18.65
N GLN A 138 14.10 10.81 -19.00
CA GLN A 138 14.07 11.38 -20.37
C GLN A 138 13.59 10.37 -21.42
N VAL A 139 12.61 9.53 -21.05
CA VAL A 139 12.00 8.52 -21.90
C VAL A 139 10.63 9.01 -22.38
N THR A 140 10.40 8.94 -23.68
CA THR A 140 9.10 9.22 -24.27
C THR A 140 8.23 7.96 -24.35
N GLU A 141 6.92 8.11 -24.41
CA GLU A 141 5.98 6.98 -24.53
C GLU A 141 6.24 6.12 -25.79
N PRO A 142 6.51 6.69 -26.99
CA PRO A 142 6.90 5.88 -28.16
C PRO A 142 8.17 5.06 -27.96
N GLN A 143 9.16 5.61 -27.23
CA GLN A 143 10.39 4.87 -26.88
C GLN A 143 10.10 3.71 -25.93
N LEU A 144 9.31 3.96 -24.88
CA LEU A 144 8.92 2.91 -23.94
C LEU A 144 8.12 1.81 -24.64
N LYS A 145 7.15 2.19 -25.48
CA LYS A 145 6.36 1.24 -26.27
C LYS A 145 7.21 0.38 -27.20
N ALA A 146 8.20 0.98 -27.85
CA ALA A 146 9.09 0.25 -28.77
C ALA A 146 10.05 -0.70 -28.03
N ALA A 147 10.53 -0.32 -26.83
CA ALA A 147 11.46 -1.10 -26.02
C ALA A 147 10.76 -2.16 -25.16
N GLY A 148 9.50 -1.94 -24.80
CA GLY A 148 8.76 -2.75 -23.83
C GLY A 148 9.15 -2.43 -22.38
N GLU A 149 10.44 -2.51 -22.06
CA GLU A 149 10.99 -2.19 -20.75
C GLU A 149 12.27 -1.37 -20.89
N ILE A 150 12.46 -0.39 -19.99
CA ILE A 150 13.64 0.48 -19.95
C ILE A 150 14.10 0.61 -18.49
N PRO A 151 15.25 0.01 -18.11
CA PRO A 151 15.89 0.24 -16.82
C PRO A 151 16.30 1.71 -16.67
N THR A 152 16.10 2.29 -15.48
CA THR A 152 16.45 3.68 -15.20
C THR A 152 17.65 3.78 -14.27
N ALA A 153 18.29 4.95 -14.26
CA ALA A 153 19.45 5.23 -13.38
C ALA A 153 19.06 5.32 -11.89
N PHE A 154 17.76 5.52 -11.58
CA PHE A 154 17.24 5.57 -10.20
C PHE A 154 16.72 4.21 -9.69
N GLY A 155 17.02 3.11 -10.42
CA GLY A 155 16.79 1.74 -9.95
C GLY A 155 15.41 1.15 -10.30
N GLU A 156 14.51 1.92 -10.91
CA GLU A 156 13.23 1.42 -11.40
C GLU A 156 13.33 0.97 -12.87
N THR A 157 12.47 0.05 -13.27
CA THR A 157 12.29 -0.31 -14.67
C THR A 157 10.96 0.24 -15.15
N LEU A 158 11.01 1.16 -16.11
CA LEU A 158 9.82 1.60 -16.82
C LEU A 158 9.32 0.44 -17.68
N SER A 159 8.01 0.14 -17.61
CA SER A 159 7.41 -0.99 -18.32
C SER A 159 6.19 -0.53 -19.10
N TRP A 160 6.20 -0.77 -20.40
CA TRP A 160 5.05 -0.50 -21.26
C TRP A 160 3.82 -1.35 -20.90
N PRO A 161 3.97 -2.68 -20.65
CA PRO A 161 2.84 -3.47 -20.17
C PRO A 161 2.25 -2.97 -18.85
N TYR A 162 3.08 -2.48 -17.93
CA TYR A 162 2.60 -1.92 -16.66
C TYR A 162 1.75 -0.66 -16.92
N LEU A 163 2.23 0.28 -17.73
CA LEU A 163 1.50 1.50 -18.09
C LEU A 163 0.17 1.16 -18.79
N CYS A 164 0.16 0.20 -19.71
CA CYS A 164 -1.07 -0.27 -20.36
C CYS A 164 -2.05 -0.83 -19.33
N TRP A 165 -1.59 -1.67 -18.42
CA TRP A 165 -2.42 -2.26 -17.38
C TRP A 165 -3.07 -1.18 -16.51
N VAL A 166 -2.32 -0.17 -16.06
CA VAL A 166 -2.85 0.96 -15.28
C VAL A 166 -3.97 1.68 -16.02
N ARG A 167 -3.80 1.95 -17.32
CA ARG A 167 -4.80 2.63 -18.15
C ARG A 167 -6.06 1.80 -18.38
N GLU A 168 -5.93 0.47 -18.40
CA GLU A 168 -7.03 -0.47 -18.61
C GLU A 168 -7.82 -0.77 -17.33
N HIS A 169 -7.27 -0.44 -16.16
CA HIS A 169 -7.84 -0.72 -14.84
C HIS A 169 -8.09 0.56 -14.03
N PRO A 170 -9.03 1.42 -14.46
CA PRO A 170 -9.40 2.58 -13.65
C PRO A 170 -10.16 2.11 -12.41
N TYR A 171 -9.74 2.56 -11.23
CA TYR A 171 -10.38 2.20 -9.98
C TYR A 171 -11.50 3.18 -9.58
N ARG A 172 -12.39 2.67 -8.70
CA ARG A 172 -13.34 3.46 -7.92
C ARG A 172 -13.18 3.09 -6.46
N TRP A 173 -13.08 4.08 -5.59
CA TRP A 173 -12.87 3.86 -4.17
C TRP A 173 -13.91 4.57 -3.34
N ASN A 174 -14.62 3.82 -2.46
CA ASN A 174 -15.70 4.35 -1.62
C ASN A 174 -15.62 3.83 -0.18
N ALA A 175 -14.57 3.06 0.20
CA ALA A 175 -14.40 2.59 1.56
C ALA A 175 -14.09 3.77 2.50
N PRO A 176 -14.56 3.72 3.78
CA PRO A 176 -14.24 4.75 4.78
C PRO A 176 -12.73 4.87 4.96
N THR A 177 -12.15 6.00 4.54
CA THR A 177 -10.69 6.14 4.41
C THR A 177 -10.15 7.38 5.10
N GLU A 178 -9.14 7.16 5.92
CA GLU A 178 -8.26 8.17 6.50
C GLU A 178 -6.91 8.15 5.78
N VAL A 179 -6.40 9.30 5.41
CA VAL A 179 -5.12 9.45 4.70
C VAL A 179 -4.17 10.32 5.51
N LEU A 180 -2.95 9.84 5.72
CA LEU A 180 -1.84 10.67 6.19
C LEU A 180 -0.90 10.95 5.01
N TYR A 181 -0.69 12.22 4.70
CA TYR A 181 0.09 12.70 3.57
C TYR A 181 1.13 13.72 4.03
N GLY A 182 2.36 13.62 3.53
CA GLY A 182 3.42 14.60 3.78
C GLY A 182 3.40 15.73 2.74
N ASP A 183 3.50 16.98 3.17
CA ASP A 183 3.48 18.14 2.26
C ASP A 183 4.75 18.27 1.40
N LEU A 184 5.81 17.54 1.75
CA LEU A 184 7.06 17.42 0.98
C LEU A 184 7.13 16.10 0.18
N ASP A 185 6.00 15.39 0.01
CA ASP A 185 5.95 14.17 -0.79
C ASP A 185 6.33 14.46 -2.25
N ASN A 186 7.38 13.78 -2.72
CA ASN A 186 7.93 13.95 -4.07
C ASN A 186 7.48 12.88 -5.08
N LEU A 187 6.68 11.91 -4.65
CA LEU A 187 6.15 10.84 -5.51
C LEU A 187 4.67 11.04 -5.82
N THR A 188 3.87 11.46 -4.84
CA THR A 188 2.46 11.76 -5.02
C THR A 188 2.25 13.28 -4.88
N PRO A 189 2.01 14.02 -5.96
CA PRO A 189 1.81 15.46 -5.87
C PRO A 189 0.49 15.79 -5.18
N TYR A 190 0.42 16.94 -4.49
CA TYR A 190 -0.75 17.34 -3.70
C TYR A 190 -2.06 17.35 -4.51
N HIS A 191 -2.02 17.74 -5.78
CA HIS A 191 -3.24 17.75 -6.61
C HIS A 191 -3.80 16.33 -6.83
N ALA A 192 -2.95 15.30 -6.91
CA ALA A 192 -3.39 13.91 -7.06
C ALA A 192 -4.08 13.42 -5.78
N ILE A 193 -3.48 13.68 -4.60
CA ILE A 193 -4.10 13.30 -3.33
C ILE A 193 -5.40 14.05 -3.06
N GLU A 194 -5.47 15.33 -3.43
CA GLU A 194 -6.69 16.12 -3.29
C GLU A 194 -7.81 15.65 -4.24
N GLN A 195 -7.49 15.25 -5.46
CA GLN A 195 -8.44 14.62 -6.38
C GLN A 195 -8.93 13.28 -5.85
N PHE A 196 -8.03 12.46 -5.29
CA PHE A 196 -8.41 11.21 -4.62
C PHE A 196 -9.40 11.48 -3.48
N ARG A 197 -9.08 12.43 -2.60
CA ARG A 197 -9.95 12.84 -1.49
C ARG A 197 -11.35 13.25 -1.98
N GLN A 198 -11.42 14.07 -3.03
CA GLN A 198 -12.70 14.54 -3.58
C GLN A 198 -13.53 13.42 -4.20
N LYS A 199 -12.88 12.49 -4.92
CA LYS A 199 -13.55 11.37 -5.58
C LYS A 199 -14.02 10.29 -4.61
N SER A 200 -13.23 10.00 -3.56
CA SER A 200 -13.50 8.91 -2.61
C SER A 200 -14.23 9.34 -1.35
N GLY A 201 -14.26 10.63 -1.03
CA GLY A 201 -14.74 11.13 0.26
C GLY A 201 -13.79 10.89 1.43
N ALA A 202 -12.53 10.51 1.16
CA ALA A 202 -11.53 10.26 2.20
C ALA A 202 -11.24 11.52 3.04
N HIS A 203 -10.92 11.31 4.31
CA HIS A 203 -10.38 12.36 5.17
C HIS A 203 -8.87 12.46 4.98
N LEU A 204 -8.35 13.68 4.83
CA LEU A 204 -6.95 13.95 4.59
C LEU A 204 -6.33 14.68 5.77
N THR A 205 -5.30 14.09 6.36
CA THR A 205 -4.40 14.73 7.33
C THR A 205 -3.09 15.02 6.63
N ILE A 206 -2.63 16.29 6.71
CA ILE A 206 -1.35 16.70 6.14
C ILE A 206 -0.33 16.82 7.25
N MET A 207 0.79 16.12 7.10
CA MET A 207 1.96 16.25 7.97
C MET A 207 2.86 17.36 7.41
N GLU A 208 2.97 18.47 8.13
CA GLU A 208 3.91 19.55 7.80
C GLU A 208 5.36 19.07 7.89
N GLY A 209 6.15 19.29 6.85
CA GLY A 209 7.52 18.79 6.73
C GLY A 209 7.61 17.27 6.55
N GLY A 210 6.48 16.61 6.23
CA GLY A 210 6.44 15.17 5.94
C GLY A 210 6.92 14.89 4.52
N GLU A 211 7.87 13.96 4.39
CA GLU A 211 8.33 13.41 3.11
C GLU A 211 7.48 12.20 2.71
N HIS A 212 7.69 11.64 1.51
CA HIS A 212 6.98 10.42 1.12
C HIS A 212 7.25 9.26 2.08
N TRP A 213 8.48 9.12 2.55
CA TRP A 213 8.87 8.14 3.54
C TRP A 213 9.07 8.81 4.90
N PHE A 214 8.15 8.55 5.84
CA PHE A 214 8.27 9.04 7.21
C PHE A 214 9.34 8.26 7.98
N HIS A 215 10.49 8.86 8.20
CA HIS A 215 11.65 8.20 8.77
C HIS A 215 12.35 8.98 9.89
N THR A 216 12.11 10.28 9.98
CA THR A 216 12.69 11.07 11.06
C THR A 216 11.96 10.81 12.37
N PRO A 217 12.63 10.96 13.55
CA PRO A 217 11.97 10.76 14.83
C PRO A 217 10.69 11.59 15.00
N LEU A 218 10.67 12.83 14.50
CA LEU A 218 9.51 13.70 14.59
C LEU A 218 8.36 13.20 13.70
N GLN A 219 8.65 12.84 12.46
CA GLN A 219 7.65 12.27 11.54
C GLN A 219 7.05 10.96 12.08
N LEU A 220 7.89 10.11 12.70
CA LEU A 220 7.42 8.87 13.32
C LEU A 220 6.52 9.12 14.54
N VAL A 221 6.78 10.17 15.33
CA VAL A 221 5.87 10.56 16.42
C VAL A 221 4.51 10.97 15.85
N VAL A 222 4.47 11.84 14.84
CA VAL A 222 3.23 12.29 14.20
C VAL A 222 2.48 11.11 13.60
N LEU A 223 3.17 10.19 12.91
CA LEU A 223 2.57 8.97 12.37
C LEU A 223 1.91 8.14 13.48
N ARG A 224 2.60 7.91 14.61
CA ARG A 224 2.05 7.12 15.73
C ARG A 224 0.84 7.78 16.39
N GLU A 225 0.85 9.10 16.53
CA GLU A 225 -0.30 9.85 17.07
C GLU A 225 -1.49 9.78 16.11
N TRP A 226 -1.25 9.91 14.80
CA TRP A 226 -2.29 9.78 13.79
C TRP A 226 -2.87 8.37 13.74
N GLU A 227 -2.04 7.33 13.77
CA GLU A 227 -2.47 5.93 13.85
C GLU A 227 -3.38 5.70 15.06
N LYS A 228 -2.95 6.16 16.24
CA LYS A 228 -3.72 6.02 17.49
C LYS A 228 -5.06 6.75 17.46
N ALA A 229 -5.11 7.91 16.80
CA ALA A 229 -6.34 8.69 16.70
C ALA A 229 -7.36 8.07 15.73
N ASN A 230 -6.91 7.19 14.81
CA ASN A 230 -7.72 6.58 13.77
C ASN A 230 -7.90 5.06 13.94
N LEU A 231 -7.40 4.48 15.02
CA LEU A 231 -7.72 3.12 15.50
C LEU A 231 -9.08 3.09 16.25
#